data_3f90f6cbeb144904c3545a084ab4c9b4
#
_entry.id   3f90f6cbeb144904c3545a084ab4c9b4
#
_cell.length_a   1.000
_cell.length_b   1.000
_cell.length_c   1.000
_cell.angle_alpha   90.00
_cell.angle_beta   90.00
_cell.angle_gamma   90.00
#
_symmetry.space_group_name_H-M   'P 1'
#
loop_
_entity.id
_entity.type
_entity.pdbx_description
1 polymer ?
#
loop_
_entity_poly.entity_id
_entity_poly.type
_entity_poly.pdbx_seq_one_letter_code
_entity_poly.pdbx_strand_id
1 'polypeptide(L)'
;MKKDVRPTLSFRQEQLQRQIANALDLLQGSLHKNPSQRGYHLTLKVHQKTITKYVRKELVPLVRAMTQNHLKVRKLLARLSEVNWRLLQLPDD
;
A
#
# COMPACT_ATOMS: atom_id res chain seq x y z
N MET A 1 -23.53 -29.18 9.90
CA MET A 1 -23.79 -27.73 9.85
C MET A 1 -22.61 -26.99 9.28
N LYS A 2 -22.85 -26.26 8.22
CA LYS A 2 -21.79 -25.39 7.69
C LYS A 2 -21.71 -24.14 8.53
N LYS A 3 -20.53 -23.84 9.01
CA LYS A 3 -20.27 -22.63 9.78
C LYS A 3 -20.34 -21.42 8.84
N ASP A 4 -21.17 -20.43 9.19
CA ASP A 4 -21.23 -19.20 8.41
C ASP A 4 -19.97 -18.37 8.63
N VAL A 5 -19.20 -18.13 7.56
CA VAL A 5 -17.95 -17.39 7.62
C VAL A 5 -18.11 -15.91 7.26
N ARG A 6 -19.33 -15.47 6.90
CA ARG A 6 -19.57 -14.07 6.52
C ARG A 6 -19.19 -13.08 7.61
N PRO A 7 -19.61 -13.27 8.89
CA PRO A 7 -19.23 -12.32 9.94
C PRO A 7 -17.72 -12.20 10.11
N THR A 8 -16.99 -13.33 10.02
CA THR A 8 -15.55 -13.33 10.15
C THR A 8 -14.90 -12.59 8.98
N LEU A 9 -15.37 -12.84 7.76
CA LEU A 9 -14.84 -12.16 6.57
C LEU A 9 -15.17 -10.68 6.59
N SER A 10 -16.39 -10.31 6.98
CA SER A 10 -16.79 -8.90 7.08
C SER A 10 -15.96 -8.15 8.12
N PHE A 11 -15.68 -8.78 9.26
CA PHE A 11 -14.83 -8.19 10.29
C PHE A 11 -13.41 -7.97 9.75
N ARG A 12 -12.85 -8.97 9.06
CA ARG A 12 -11.52 -8.85 8.45
C ARG A 12 -11.49 -7.76 7.39
N GLN A 13 -12.55 -7.64 6.58
CA GLN A 13 -12.69 -6.59 5.59
C GLN A 13 -12.60 -5.21 6.23
N GLU A 14 -13.35 -4.99 7.32
CA GLU A 14 -13.33 -3.72 8.04
C GLU A 14 -11.96 -3.42 8.63
N GLN A 15 -11.31 -4.43 9.21
CA GLN A 15 -9.97 -4.24 9.77
C GLN A 15 -8.98 -3.81 8.69
N LEU A 16 -9.01 -4.46 7.54
CA LEU A 16 -8.12 -4.13 6.43
C LEU A 16 -8.39 -2.73 5.90
N GLN A 17 -9.66 -2.35 5.79
CA GLN A 17 -10.03 -1.00 5.36
C GLN A 17 -9.49 0.06 6.32
N ARG A 18 -9.57 -0.18 7.63
CA ARG A 18 -9.03 0.73 8.64
C ARG A 18 -7.51 0.83 8.56
N GLN A 19 -6.83 -0.31 8.41
CA GLN A 19 -5.38 -0.32 8.30
C GLN A 19 -4.91 0.45 7.07
N ILE A 20 -5.62 0.30 5.95
CA ILE A 20 -5.33 1.03 4.73
C ILE A 20 -5.53 2.53 4.98
N ALA A 21 -6.67 2.91 5.57
CA ALA A 21 -6.97 4.31 5.85
C ALA A 21 -5.91 4.97 6.74
N ASN A 22 -5.32 4.21 7.66
CA ASN A 22 -4.30 4.71 8.57
C ASN A 22 -2.91 4.79 7.94
N ALA A 23 -2.73 4.28 6.73
CA ALA A 23 -1.44 4.24 6.06
C ALA A 23 -1.43 5.04 4.74
N LEU A 24 -2.36 5.97 4.58
CA LEU A 24 -2.51 6.72 3.33
C LEU A 24 -1.54 7.91 3.20
N ASP A 25 -0.79 8.25 4.24
CA ASP A 25 0.35 9.17 4.11
C ASP A 25 1.47 8.42 3.41
N LEU A 26 1.41 8.36 2.08
CA LEU A 26 2.32 7.54 1.31
C LEU A 26 2.80 8.25 0.05
N LEU A 27 3.94 7.79 -0.44
CA LEU A 27 4.47 8.15 -1.74
C LEU A 27 4.68 6.88 -2.55
N GLN A 28 4.09 6.84 -3.74
CA GLN A 28 4.35 5.77 -4.69
C GLN A 28 5.73 5.98 -5.27
N GLY A 29 6.60 4.99 -5.13
CA GLY A 29 7.93 5.11 -5.69
C GLY A 29 8.98 4.46 -4.83
N SER A 30 10.21 4.58 -5.28
CA SER A 30 11.38 4.02 -4.62
C SER A 30 12.37 5.12 -4.28
N LEU A 31 12.81 5.14 -3.02
CA LEU A 31 13.86 6.04 -2.57
C LEU A 31 15.20 5.35 -2.77
N HIS A 32 16.14 6.03 -3.44
CA HIS A 32 17.47 5.47 -3.68
C HIS A 32 18.51 6.57 -3.71
N LYS A 33 19.75 6.16 -3.45
CA LYS A 33 20.92 7.01 -3.56
C LYS A 33 21.73 6.57 -4.76
N ASN A 34 21.90 7.47 -5.73
CA ASN A 34 22.71 7.18 -6.90
C ASN A 34 24.16 7.55 -6.59
N PRO A 35 25.12 6.60 -6.74
CA PRO A 35 26.53 6.89 -6.45
C PRO A 35 27.12 8.01 -7.30
N SER A 36 26.60 8.19 -8.53
CA SER A 36 27.09 9.23 -9.44
C SER A 36 26.45 10.59 -9.21
N GLN A 37 25.45 10.67 -8.33
CA GLN A 37 24.73 11.91 -8.02
C GLN A 37 24.69 12.12 -6.50
N ARG A 38 24.77 13.40 -6.10
CA ARG A 38 24.67 13.72 -4.68
C ARG A 38 23.23 13.59 -4.21
N GLY A 39 23.07 12.98 -3.03
CA GLY A 39 21.79 12.94 -2.35
C GLY A 39 20.91 11.79 -2.79
N TYR A 40 19.67 11.87 -2.34
CA TYR A 40 18.67 10.85 -2.56
C TYR A 40 17.69 11.29 -3.64
N HIS A 41 17.13 10.30 -4.32
CA HIS A 41 16.14 10.52 -5.38
C HIS A 41 14.95 9.61 -5.16
N LEU A 42 13.77 10.14 -5.43
CA LEU A 42 12.53 9.37 -5.45
C LEU A 42 12.17 9.11 -6.92
N THR A 43 12.10 7.85 -7.29
CA THR A 43 11.70 7.43 -8.63
C THR A 43 10.30 6.84 -8.57
N LEU A 44 9.40 7.36 -9.40
CA LEU A 44 8.03 6.88 -9.47
C LEU A 44 7.58 6.80 -10.93
N LYS A 45 6.59 5.94 -11.18
CA LYS A 45 5.97 5.80 -12.49
C LYS A 45 4.62 6.50 -12.50
N VAL A 46 4.45 7.41 -13.47
CA VAL A 46 3.17 8.09 -13.70
C VAL A 46 2.84 7.90 -15.18
N HIS A 47 1.72 7.24 -15.45
CA HIS A 47 1.26 6.96 -16.82
C HIS A 47 2.38 6.32 -17.67
N GLN A 48 3.03 5.29 -17.13
CA GLN A 48 4.10 4.53 -17.78
C GLN A 48 5.39 5.32 -18.00
N LYS A 49 5.47 6.56 -17.54
CA LYS A 49 6.69 7.36 -17.58
C LYS A 49 7.37 7.33 -16.23
N THR A 50 8.69 7.17 -16.25
CA THR A 50 9.50 7.22 -15.03
C THR A 50 9.85 8.67 -14.73
N ILE A 51 9.50 9.13 -13.53
CA ILE A 51 9.81 10.47 -13.04
C ILE A 51 10.76 10.32 -11.88
N THR A 52 11.84 11.11 -11.89
CA THR A 52 12.82 11.14 -10.79
C THR A 52 12.78 12.51 -10.14
N LYS A 53 12.61 12.52 -8.80
CA LYS A 53 12.58 13.75 -8.02
C LYS A 53 13.72 13.76 -7.03
N TYR A 54 14.44 14.87 -6.97
CA TYR A 54 15.46 15.06 -5.95
C TYR A 54 14.81 15.20 -4.56
N VAL A 55 15.37 14.52 -3.56
CA VAL A 55 14.87 14.57 -2.19
C VAL A 55 15.88 15.29 -1.31
N ARG A 56 15.48 16.41 -0.72
CA ARG A 56 16.31 17.15 0.21
C ARG A 56 16.65 16.28 1.42
N LYS A 57 17.87 16.44 1.92
CA LYS A 57 18.40 15.63 3.02
C LYS A 57 17.44 15.59 4.22
N GLU A 58 16.85 16.73 4.57
CA GLU A 58 15.95 16.86 5.72
C GLU A 58 14.67 16.04 5.54
N LEU A 59 14.27 15.78 4.30
CA LEU A 59 13.04 15.05 3.99
C LEU A 59 13.26 13.56 3.83
N VAL A 60 14.50 13.09 3.79
CA VAL A 60 14.80 11.67 3.52
C VAL A 60 14.10 10.73 4.51
N PRO A 61 14.14 10.97 5.84
CA PRO A 61 13.43 10.06 6.76
C PRO A 61 11.93 10.02 6.51
N LEU A 62 11.33 11.18 6.22
CA LEU A 62 9.88 11.26 5.95
C LEU A 62 9.52 10.56 4.64
N VAL A 63 10.29 10.81 3.58
CA VAL A 63 10.07 10.15 2.29
C VAL A 63 10.22 8.64 2.41
N ARG A 64 11.21 8.18 3.18
CA ARG A 64 11.40 6.74 3.43
C ARG A 64 10.19 6.13 4.12
N ALA A 65 9.68 6.80 5.15
CA ALA A 65 8.48 6.32 5.86
C ALA A 65 7.27 6.27 4.92
N MET A 66 7.10 7.29 4.07
CA MET A 66 5.97 7.35 3.15
C MET A 66 6.05 6.31 2.03
N THR A 67 7.25 5.99 1.54
CA THR A 67 7.41 4.91 0.57
C THR A 67 7.17 3.54 1.21
N GLN A 68 7.54 3.36 2.48
CA GLN A 68 7.22 2.14 3.23
C GLN A 68 5.72 1.99 3.43
N ASN A 69 5.01 3.08 3.70
CA ASN A 69 3.55 3.06 3.80
C ASN A 69 2.91 2.61 2.48
N HIS A 70 3.45 3.04 1.36
CA HIS A 70 2.97 2.59 0.05
C HIS A 70 3.08 1.08 -0.11
N LEU A 71 4.23 0.50 0.27
CA LEU A 71 4.42 -0.95 0.20
C LEU A 71 3.44 -1.68 1.13
N LYS A 72 3.22 -1.14 2.32
CA LYS A 72 2.27 -1.69 3.28
C LYS A 72 0.85 -1.67 2.72
N VAL A 73 0.43 -0.55 2.13
CA VAL A 73 -0.89 -0.42 1.52
C VAL A 73 -1.06 -1.41 0.38
N ARG A 74 -0.05 -1.60 -0.45
CA ARG A 74 -0.12 -2.59 -1.54
C ARG A 74 -0.41 -3.99 -1.01
N LYS A 75 0.26 -4.40 0.06
CA LYS A 75 0.02 -5.70 0.69
C LYS A 75 -1.39 -5.79 1.27
N LEU A 76 -1.84 -4.72 1.93
CA LEU A 76 -3.18 -4.68 2.51
C LEU A 76 -4.26 -4.72 1.44
N LEU A 77 -4.05 -4.04 0.31
CA LEU A 77 -4.99 -4.07 -0.80
C LEU A 77 -5.12 -5.47 -1.39
N ALA A 78 -4.00 -6.19 -1.51
CA ALA A 78 -4.04 -7.58 -2.00
C ALA A 78 -4.86 -8.47 -1.06
N ARG A 79 -4.68 -8.31 0.25
CA ARG A 79 -5.43 -9.06 1.25
C ARG A 79 -6.92 -8.68 1.22
N LEU A 80 -7.21 -7.40 1.10
CA LEU A 80 -8.59 -6.93 1.01
C LEU A 80 -9.28 -7.48 -0.23
N SER A 81 -8.58 -7.46 -1.36
CA SER A 81 -9.10 -8.04 -2.61
C SER A 81 -9.46 -9.50 -2.43
N GLU A 82 -8.61 -10.27 -1.76
CA GLU A 82 -8.88 -11.69 -1.50
C GLU A 82 -10.11 -11.88 -0.61
N VAL A 83 -10.25 -11.08 0.44
CA VAL A 83 -11.42 -11.12 1.32
C VAL A 83 -12.69 -10.78 0.56
N ASN A 84 -12.63 -9.71 -0.26
CA ASN A 84 -13.78 -9.31 -1.07
C ASN A 84 -14.17 -10.39 -2.06
N TRP A 85 -13.20 -11.05 -2.68
CA TRP A 85 -13.45 -12.17 -3.59
C TRP A 85 -14.15 -13.31 -2.87
N ARG A 86 -13.69 -13.67 -1.67
CA ARG A 86 -14.33 -14.74 -0.87
C ARG A 86 -15.76 -14.39 -0.49
N LEU A 87 -16.01 -13.13 -0.14
CA LEU A 87 -17.37 -12.69 0.19
C LEU A 87 -18.31 -12.84 -1.02
N LEU A 88 -17.83 -12.54 -2.23
CA LEU A 88 -18.59 -12.69 -3.45
C LEU A 88 -18.91 -14.16 -3.77
N GLN A 89 -18.05 -15.08 -3.34
CA GLN A 89 -18.21 -16.50 -3.61
C GLN A 89 -19.13 -17.20 -2.62
N LEU A 90 -19.53 -16.55 -1.54
CA LEU A 90 -20.43 -17.16 -0.58
C LEU A 90 -21.84 -17.27 -1.18
N PRO A 91 -22.52 -18.41 -0.94
CA PRO A 91 -23.87 -18.56 -1.48
C PRO A 91 -24.84 -17.62 -0.80
N ASP A 92 -25.80 -17.11 -1.58
CA ASP A 92 -26.94 -16.39 -1.04
C ASP A 92 -27.91 -17.39 -0.42
N ASP A 93 -28.35 -17.11 0.78
CA ASP A 93 -29.37 -17.91 1.44
C ASP A 93 -30.76 -17.49 1.01
#